data_2add85600cb558c9b9df34ebe66ddc2e
#
_entry.id   2add85600cb558c9b9df34ebe66ddc2e
#
_cell.length_a   1.000
_cell.length_b   1.000
_cell.length_c   1.000
_cell.angle_alpha   90.00
_cell.angle_beta   90.00
_cell.angle_gamma   90.00
#
_symmetry.space_group_name_H-M   'P 1'
#
loop_
_entity.id
_entity.type
_entity.pdbx_description
1 polymer ?
#
loop_
_entity_poly.entity_id
_entity_poly.type
_entity_poly.pdbx_seq_one_letter_code
_entity_poly.pdbx_strand_id
1 'polypeptide(L)'
;KRAEGLASGYLDSGSEDFVPASIRYKSRTLKVKLRLKGDLVDHLQGDKWSFRVHTRNDDHLFGLKRFSIQAPWTRGFHSEILFFETLRHLGVLVPRYSFLDVTVNGENIGSMALEEHFSKELLEHNRRREGVIVKFDESLFWDNDQRPVFYNFRNVPVKAFRSGRTKKSPKLSSDYAVAVGLLRGFISKQLSASEVFDVEQMGRFLAAAELWGASHVIEFTNQRFYLNPVTLKLEPIAFD
;
A
#
# COMPACT_ATOMS: atom_id res chain seq x y z
N LYS A 1 -17.96 9.98 -9.45
CA LYS A 1 -16.74 9.15 -9.51
C LYS A 1 -17.03 7.67 -9.79
N ARG A 2 -17.95 6.99 -9.04
CA ARG A 2 -18.23 5.57 -9.33
C ARG A 2 -18.75 5.34 -10.75
N ALA A 3 -19.74 6.13 -11.17
CA ALA A 3 -20.32 6.02 -12.51
C ALA A 3 -19.26 6.30 -13.60
N GLU A 4 -18.43 7.30 -13.40
CA GLU A 4 -17.31 7.63 -14.28
C GLU A 4 -16.32 6.45 -14.38
N GLY A 5 -15.90 5.89 -13.24
CA GLY A 5 -14.99 4.75 -13.21
C GLY A 5 -15.57 3.51 -13.89
N LEU A 6 -16.85 3.18 -13.65
CA LEU A 6 -17.51 2.06 -14.32
C LEU A 6 -17.62 2.26 -15.83
N ALA A 7 -17.80 3.50 -16.29
CA ALA A 7 -17.90 3.82 -17.72
C ALA A 7 -16.53 3.78 -18.42
N SER A 8 -15.46 4.25 -17.74
CA SER A 8 -14.10 4.28 -18.32
C SER A 8 -13.31 2.98 -18.12
N GLY A 9 -13.77 2.08 -17.24
CA GLY A 9 -13.03 0.89 -16.83
C GLY A 9 -11.91 1.15 -15.82
N TYR A 10 -11.75 2.41 -15.38
CA TYR A 10 -10.69 2.85 -14.48
C TYR A 10 -11.17 3.92 -13.51
N LEU A 11 -10.76 3.84 -12.25
CA LEU A 11 -11.06 4.82 -11.22
C LEU A 11 -9.90 5.81 -11.02
N ASP A 12 -9.96 6.94 -11.68
CA ASP A 12 -9.10 8.08 -11.35
C ASP A 12 -9.60 8.75 -10.05
N SER A 13 -8.89 8.54 -8.94
CA SER A 13 -9.28 9.04 -7.63
C SER A 13 -8.10 9.59 -6.85
N GLY A 14 -8.14 10.88 -6.57
CA GLY A 14 -7.09 11.66 -5.94
C GLY A 14 -7.38 12.13 -4.51
N SER A 15 -6.59 13.09 -4.07
CA SER A 15 -6.73 13.71 -2.75
C SER A 15 -7.96 14.62 -2.64
N GLU A 16 -8.44 15.14 -3.74
CA GLU A 16 -9.61 16.02 -3.90
C GLU A 16 -10.93 15.26 -3.72
N ASP A 17 -10.94 13.95 -3.97
CA ASP A 17 -12.14 13.11 -3.89
C ASP A 17 -12.50 12.68 -2.46
N PHE A 18 -11.69 13.08 -1.46
CA PHE A 18 -12.01 12.79 -0.07
C PHE A 18 -13.19 13.59 0.43
N VAL A 19 -14.24 12.89 0.86
CA VAL A 19 -15.43 13.45 1.49
C VAL A 19 -15.42 13.21 3.00
N PRO A 20 -16.04 14.12 3.81
CA PRO A 20 -16.19 13.91 5.24
C PRO A 20 -17.18 12.77 5.52
N ALA A 21 -16.86 11.97 6.54
CA ALA A 21 -17.73 10.91 7.03
C ALA A 21 -17.49 10.67 8.53
N SER A 22 -18.23 9.74 9.11
CA SER A 22 -18.00 9.24 10.47
C SER A 22 -18.03 7.72 10.48
N ILE A 23 -17.17 7.12 11.32
CA ILE A 23 -17.19 5.70 11.61
C ILE A 23 -17.61 5.51 13.06
N ARG A 24 -18.61 4.68 13.28
CA ARG A 24 -19.03 4.24 14.61
C ARG A 24 -18.50 2.81 14.84
N TYR A 25 -17.74 2.66 15.92
CA TYR A 25 -17.25 1.36 16.36
C TYR A 25 -17.46 1.24 17.86
N LYS A 26 -18.27 0.27 18.29
CA LYS A 26 -18.74 0.15 19.68
C LYS A 26 -19.36 1.46 20.14
N SER A 27 -18.94 2.02 21.25
CA SER A 27 -19.40 3.30 21.81
C SER A 27 -18.69 4.54 21.22
N ARG A 28 -17.68 4.36 20.36
CA ARG A 28 -16.89 5.47 19.81
C ARG A 28 -17.40 5.88 18.44
N THR A 29 -17.45 7.20 18.19
CA THR A 29 -17.66 7.77 16.87
C THR A 29 -16.44 8.59 16.47
N LEU A 30 -15.82 8.24 15.36
CA LEU A 30 -14.65 8.91 14.83
C LEU A 30 -15.02 9.72 13.60
N LYS A 31 -14.54 10.96 13.54
CA LYS A 31 -14.60 11.75 12.31
C LYS A 31 -13.50 11.28 11.37
N VAL A 32 -13.88 11.00 10.14
CA VAL A 32 -12.96 10.53 9.10
C VAL A 32 -13.16 11.32 7.82
N LYS A 33 -12.29 11.10 6.86
CA LYS A 33 -12.53 11.37 5.46
C LYS A 33 -12.29 10.10 4.68
N LEU A 34 -13.12 9.85 3.69
CA LEU A 34 -13.02 8.67 2.84
C LEU A 34 -13.18 9.03 1.37
N ARG A 35 -12.61 8.21 0.53
CA ARG A 35 -12.82 8.23 -0.92
C ARG A 35 -12.90 6.79 -1.45
N LEU A 36 -13.38 6.63 -2.67
CA LEU A 36 -13.29 5.34 -3.35
C LEU A 36 -11.81 4.89 -3.47
N LYS A 37 -11.58 3.58 -3.38
CA LYS A 37 -10.27 2.94 -3.54
C LYS A 37 -10.31 2.02 -4.75
N GLY A 38 -9.15 1.81 -5.34
CA GLY A 38 -8.86 0.93 -6.46
C GLY A 38 -8.54 1.74 -7.71
N ASP A 39 -7.80 1.12 -8.58
CA ASP A 39 -7.52 1.67 -9.91
C ASP A 39 -8.42 0.96 -10.93
N LEU A 40 -8.77 -0.31 -10.69
CA LEU A 40 -9.69 -1.10 -11.51
C LEU A 40 -11.11 -1.10 -10.94
N VAL A 41 -12.07 -1.41 -11.80
CA VAL A 41 -13.51 -1.37 -11.48
C VAL A 41 -14.01 -2.50 -10.58
N ASP A 42 -13.22 -3.54 -10.37
CA ASP A 42 -13.52 -4.63 -9.42
C ASP A 42 -13.76 -4.12 -7.99
N HIS A 43 -13.10 -3.02 -7.62
CA HIS A 43 -13.31 -2.30 -6.37
C HIS A 43 -14.66 -1.53 -6.29
N LEU A 44 -15.39 -1.41 -7.38
CA LEU A 44 -16.63 -0.63 -7.51
C LEU A 44 -17.84 -1.48 -7.84
N GLN A 45 -17.65 -2.79 -8.03
CA GLN A 45 -18.71 -3.72 -8.43
C GLN A 45 -19.65 -4.04 -7.24
N GLY A 46 -20.92 -4.35 -7.58
CA GLY A 46 -21.93 -4.71 -6.60
C GLY A 46 -22.16 -3.63 -5.53
N ASP A 47 -22.49 -4.07 -4.33
CA ASP A 47 -22.82 -3.21 -3.18
C ASP A 47 -21.64 -2.98 -2.22
N LYS A 48 -20.55 -3.77 -2.36
CA LYS A 48 -19.35 -3.71 -1.52
C LYS A 48 -18.25 -2.90 -2.18
N TRP A 49 -18.39 -1.60 -2.19
CA TRP A 49 -17.35 -0.71 -2.74
C TRP A 49 -16.16 -0.60 -1.80
N SER A 50 -15.00 -0.43 -2.38
CA SER A 50 -13.78 -0.25 -1.60
C SER A 50 -13.53 1.23 -1.29
N PHE A 51 -13.08 1.49 -0.06
CA PHE A 51 -12.85 2.84 0.45
C PHE A 51 -11.44 2.99 1.01
N ARG A 52 -10.81 4.13 0.72
CA ARG A 52 -9.64 4.63 1.44
C ARG A 52 -10.11 5.55 2.56
N VAL A 53 -9.71 5.26 3.78
CA VAL A 53 -10.13 5.98 4.99
C VAL A 53 -8.96 6.66 5.67
N HIS A 54 -9.13 7.92 6.05
CA HIS A 54 -8.21 8.67 6.90
C HIS A 54 -8.96 9.18 8.13
N THR A 55 -8.50 8.87 9.34
CA THR A 55 -9.02 9.46 10.56
C THR A 55 -8.61 10.92 10.67
N ARG A 56 -9.36 11.69 11.45
CA ARG A 56 -9.08 13.09 11.77
C ARG A 56 -8.67 13.24 13.23
N ASN A 57 -8.14 14.40 13.61
CA ASN A 57 -7.85 14.81 14.99
C ASN A 57 -6.96 13.82 15.76
N ASP A 58 -5.99 13.22 15.09
CA ASP A 58 -5.11 12.19 15.68
C ASP A 58 -5.84 10.94 16.22
N ASP A 59 -7.11 10.77 15.90
CA ASP A 59 -7.86 9.55 16.21
C ASP A 59 -7.30 8.33 15.47
N HIS A 60 -7.55 7.16 16.07
CA HIS A 60 -7.15 5.87 15.53
C HIS A 60 -8.28 4.87 15.61
N LEU A 61 -8.45 4.05 14.59
CA LEU A 61 -9.27 2.84 14.62
C LEU A 61 -8.31 1.64 14.56
N PHE A 62 -8.32 0.77 15.55
CA PHE A 62 -7.38 -0.36 15.69
C PHE A 62 -5.88 0.04 15.63
N GLY A 63 -5.56 1.24 16.12
CA GLY A 63 -4.21 1.79 16.00
C GLY A 63 -3.86 2.31 14.59
N LEU A 64 -4.82 2.41 13.69
CA LEU A 64 -4.66 2.85 12.32
C LEU A 64 -5.16 4.27 12.14
N LYS A 65 -4.36 5.14 11.53
CA LYS A 65 -4.77 6.48 11.06
C LYS A 65 -5.23 6.46 9.60
N ARG A 66 -4.70 5.52 8.84
CA ARG A 66 -4.98 5.34 7.41
C ARG A 66 -5.12 3.88 7.11
N PHE A 67 -6.21 3.52 6.45
CA PHE A 67 -6.50 2.14 6.09
C PHE A 67 -7.46 2.12 4.91
N SER A 68 -7.65 0.94 4.35
CA SER A 68 -8.70 0.67 3.38
C SER A 68 -9.72 -0.26 3.99
N ILE A 69 -10.98 -0.08 3.60
CA ILE A 69 -12.04 -1.07 3.76
C ILE A 69 -12.41 -1.47 2.33
N GLN A 70 -12.26 -2.74 1.99
CA GLN A 70 -12.38 -3.19 0.60
C GLN A 70 -13.15 -4.48 0.48
N ALA A 71 -13.71 -4.67 -0.71
CA ALA A 71 -14.42 -5.90 -1.03
C ALA A 71 -13.47 -7.11 -0.95
N PRO A 72 -13.85 -8.19 -0.26
CA PRO A 72 -12.92 -9.32 -0.03
C PRO A 72 -12.40 -9.98 -1.30
N TRP A 73 -13.21 -10.01 -2.36
CA TRP A 73 -12.81 -10.64 -3.65
C TRP A 73 -11.70 -9.90 -4.37
N THR A 74 -11.50 -8.59 -4.11
CA THR A 74 -10.42 -7.81 -4.73
C THR A 74 -9.03 -8.27 -4.31
N ARG A 75 -8.94 -9.14 -3.31
CA ARG A 75 -7.71 -9.72 -2.76
C ARG A 75 -7.83 -11.23 -2.54
N GLY A 76 -8.58 -11.93 -3.39
CA GLY A 76 -8.71 -13.38 -3.31
C GLY A 76 -9.27 -13.90 -1.99
N PHE A 77 -10.16 -13.13 -1.32
CA PHE A 77 -10.78 -13.47 -0.03
C PHE A 77 -9.76 -13.74 1.08
N HIS A 78 -9.50 -15.01 1.40
CA HIS A 78 -8.57 -15.40 2.47
C HIS A 78 -7.12 -15.52 2.01
N SER A 79 -6.85 -15.49 0.71
CA SER A 79 -5.50 -15.67 0.17
C SER A 79 -4.53 -14.61 0.69
N GLU A 80 -4.95 -13.34 0.68
CA GLU A 80 -4.14 -12.23 1.19
C GLU A 80 -3.76 -12.39 2.66
N ILE A 81 -4.72 -12.74 3.54
CA ILE A 81 -4.41 -12.87 4.97
C ILE A 81 -3.48 -14.05 5.23
N LEU A 82 -3.64 -15.17 4.53
CA LEU A 82 -2.78 -16.35 4.68
C LEU A 82 -1.36 -16.06 4.18
N PHE A 83 -1.24 -15.37 3.06
CA PHE A 83 0.04 -14.91 2.53
C PHE A 83 0.74 -13.96 3.50
N PHE A 84 0.02 -12.98 4.07
CA PHE A 84 0.57 -12.05 5.04
C PHE A 84 0.99 -12.73 6.35
N GLU A 85 0.23 -13.71 6.85
CA GLU A 85 0.63 -14.47 8.04
C GLU A 85 1.90 -15.30 7.77
N THR A 86 2.02 -15.89 6.58
CA THR A 86 3.25 -16.59 6.17
C THR A 86 4.44 -15.64 6.19
N LEU A 87 4.33 -14.47 5.55
CA LEU A 87 5.40 -13.48 5.52
C LEU A 87 5.73 -12.92 6.91
N ARG A 88 4.72 -12.71 7.75
CA ARG A 88 4.92 -12.28 9.15
C ARG A 88 5.71 -13.31 9.95
N HIS A 89 5.40 -14.60 9.78
CA HIS A 89 6.16 -15.69 10.40
C HIS A 89 7.62 -15.71 9.93
N LEU A 90 7.86 -15.37 8.68
CA LEU A 90 9.19 -15.26 8.08
C LEU A 90 9.94 -13.95 8.43
N GLY A 91 9.32 -13.05 9.21
CA GLY A 91 9.94 -11.79 9.63
C GLY A 91 9.97 -10.69 8.56
N VAL A 92 9.22 -10.85 7.46
CA VAL A 92 9.03 -9.83 6.43
C VAL A 92 7.99 -8.82 6.90
N LEU A 93 8.15 -7.56 6.52
CA LEU A 93 7.21 -6.49 6.83
C LEU A 93 5.85 -6.72 6.16
N VAL A 94 4.78 -6.72 6.97
CA VAL A 94 3.41 -6.90 6.46
C VAL A 94 2.47 -5.86 7.04
N PRO A 95 1.50 -5.36 6.24
CA PRO A 95 0.38 -4.59 6.74
C PRO A 95 -0.49 -5.42 7.69
N ARG A 96 -1.19 -4.76 8.62
CA ARG A 96 -2.29 -5.39 9.34
C ARG A 96 -3.46 -5.61 8.39
N TYR A 97 -3.99 -6.80 8.41
CA TYR A 97 -5.11 -7.20 7.56
C TYR A 97 -6.10 -8.01 8.38
N SER A 98 -7.38 -7.74 8.23
CA SER A 98 -8.44 -8.45 8.95
C SER A 98 -9.78 -8.27 8.26
N PHE A 99 -10.78 -9.08 8.63
CA PHE A 99 -12.15 -8.91 8.16
C PHE A 99 -13.01 -8.25 9.24
N LEU A 100 -13.95 -7.40 8.80
CA LEU A 100 -14.89 -6.67 9.64
C LEU A 100 -16.28 -6.75 9.01
N ASP A 101 -17.31 -6.86 9.83
CA ASP A 101 -18.66 -6.60 9.36
C ASP A 101 -18.92 -5.10 9.31
N VAL A 102 -19.41 -4.63 8.18
CA VAL A 102 -19.55 -3.21 7.86
C VAL A 102 -21.00 -2.87 7.52
N THR A 103 -21.45 -1.76 8.09
CA THR A 103 -22.75 -1.13 7.76
C THR A 103 -22.46 0.24 7.15
N VAL A 104 -23.04 0.55 6.01
CA VAL A 104 -22.90 1.84 5.32
C VAL A 104 -24.29 2.49 5.26
N ASN A 105 -24.43 3.69 5.85
CA ASN A 105 -25.69 4.46 5.89
C ASN A 105 -26.90 3.67 6.41
N GLY A 106 -26.66 2.74 7.35
CA GLY A 106 -27.71 1.89 7.93
C GLY A 106 -27.93 0.57 7.22
N GLU A 107 -27.35 0.36 6.06
CA GLU A 107 -27.41 -0.88 5.30
C GLU A 107 -26.22 -1.80 5.64
N ASN A 108 -26.53 -3.02 6.07
CA ASN A 108 -25.49 -4.02 6.37
C ASN A 108 -24.95 -4.60 5.06
N ILE A 109 -23.70 -4.29 4.73
CA ILE A 109 -23.00 -4.83 3.54
C ILE A 109 -22.17 -6.07 3.86
N GLY A 110 -22.20 -6.57 5.11
CA GLY A 110 -21.52 -7.78 5.55
C GLY A 110 -20.01 -7.63 5.67
N SER A 111 -19.31 -8.73 5.54
CA SER A 111 -17.85 -8.79 5.76
C SER A 111 -17.08 -8.04 4.69
N MET A 112 -16.16 -7.18 5.13
CA MET A 112 -15.23 -6.40 4.32
C MET A 112 -13.81 -6.60 4.84
N ALA A 113 -12.82 -6.48 3.97
CA ALA A 113 -11.42 -6.54 4.36
C ALA A 113 -10.92 -5.15 4.81
N LEU A 114 -10.26 -5.11 5.97
CA LEU A 114 -9.51 -3.95 6.45
C LEU A 114 -8.04 -4.18 6.15
N GLU A 115 -7.42 -3.23 5.46
CA GLU A 115 -6.01 -3.26 5.09
C GLU A 115 -5.31 -1.97 5.56
N GLU A 116 -4.22 -2.11 6.30
CA GLU A 116 -3.39 -1.00 6.74
C GLU A 116 -2.71 -0.30 5.57
N HIS A 117 -2.60 1.02 5.65
CA HIS A 117 -1.86 1.81 4.66
C HIS A 117 -0.39 1.96 5.03
N PHE A 118 0.48 2.07 4.03
CA PHE A 118 1.92 2.28 4.18
C PHE A 118 2.23 3.61 4.86
N SER A 119 2.55 3.52 6.14
CA SER A 119 2.77 4.68 7.00
C SER A 119 3.71 4.32 8.15
N LYS A 120 4.00 5.29 9.03
CA LYS A 120 4.83 5.06 10.20
C LYS A 120 4.21 4.03 11.15
N GLU A 121 2.89 3.98 11.25
CA GLU A 121 2.17 3.03 12.11
C GLU A 121 2.43 1.57 11.69
N LEU A 122 2.55 1.30 10.38
CA LEU A 122 2.98 0.00 9.84
C LEU A 122 4.39 -0.35 10.31
N LEU A 123 5.32 0.59 10.23
CA LEU A 123 6.70 0.37 10.65
C LEU A 123 6.79 0.09 12.16
N GLU A 124 6.10 0.88 12.97
CA GLU A 124 6.04 0.71 14.43
C GLU A 124 5.43 -0.65 14.82
N HIS A 125 4.35 -1.06 14.15
CA HIS A 125 3.73 -2.37 14.37
C HIS A 125 4.69 -3.53 14.05
N ASN A 126 5.47 -3.38 13.00
CA ASN A 126 6.50 -4.36 12.60
C ASN A 126 7.83 -4.16 13.35
N ARG A 127 7.86 -3.36 14.44
CA ARG A 127 9.05 -3.09 15.26
C ARG A 127 10.22 -2.51 14.47
N ARG A 128 9.92 -1.66 13.51
CA ARG A 128 10.91 -0.91 12.74
C ARG A 128 10.93 0.56 13.17
N ARG A 129 12.11 1.18 13.08
CA ARG A 129 12.26 2.63 13.27
C ARG A 129 11.56 3.39 12.17
N GLU A 130 11.14 4.63 12.46
CA GLU A 130 10.61 5.50 11.43
C GLU A 130 11.64 5.71 10.32
N GLY A 131 11.24 5.45 9.07
CA GLY A 131 12.00 5.62 7.85
C GLY A 131 11.07 5.83 6.67
N VAL A 132 11.63 6.02 5.50
CA VAL A 132 10.85 6.22 4.28
C VAL A 132 10.39 4.88 3.71
N ILE A 133 9.13 4.87 3.26
CA ILE A 133 8.59 3.78 2.44
C ILE A 133 8.46 4.31 1.01
N VAL A 134 8.99 3.56 0.05
CA VAL A 134 9.02 3.95 -1.36
C VAL A 134 8.36 2.90 -2.24
N LYS A 135 7.88 3.34 -3.40
CA LYS A 135 7.38 2.51 -4.48
C LYS A 135 7.80 3.09 -5.83
N PHE A 136 7.71 2.31 -6.88
CA PHE A 136 7.70 2.84 -8.25
C PHE A 136 6.38 3.58 -8.50
N ASP A 137 6.44 4.73 -9.18
CA ASP A 137 5.25 5.53 -9.48
C ASP A 137 4.50 4.93 -10.67
N GLU A 138 3.40 4.27 -10.38
CA GLU A 138 2.55 3.62 -11.37
C GLU A 138 1.50 4.56 -12.01
N SER A 139 1.43 5.85 -11.58
CA SER A 139 0.37 6.75 -12.04
C SER A 139 0.32 6.91 -13.55
N LEU A 140 1.47 6.90 -14.21
CA LEU A 140 1.55 6.95 -15.66
C LEU A 140 1.29 5.60 -16.37
N PHE A 141 1.32 4.50 -15.63
CA PHE A 141 0.93 3.19 -16.18
C PHE A 141 -0.56 3.13 -16.54
N TRP A 142 -1.37 3.88 -15.82
CA TRP A 142 -2.81 3.96 -16.02
C TRP A 142 -3.21 4.98 -17.09
N ASP A 143 -2.28 5.84 -17.53
CA ASP A 143 -2.45 6.71 -18.68
C ASP A 143 -2.27 5.87 -19.98
N ASN A 144 -3.37 5.62 -20.71
CA ASN A 144 -3.36 4.78 -21.90
C ASN A 144 -2.35 5.22 -22.95
N ASP A 145 -2.08 6.53 -23.04
CA ASP A 145 -1.13 7.09 -24.01
C ASP A 145 0.32 6.84 -23.60
N GLN A 146 0.57 6.64 -22.31
CA GLN A 146 1.91 6.47 -21.74
C GLN A 146 2.29 5.01 -21.46
N ARG A 147 1.35 4.07 -21.53
CA ARG A 147 1.60 2.64 -21.26
C ARG A 147 2.82 2.07 -22.00
N PRO A 148 3.04 2.30 -23.30
CA PRO A 148 4.18 1.75 -24.01
C PRO A 148 5.53 2.23 -23.48
N VAL A 149 5.57 3.44 -22.93
CA VAL A 149 6.80 4.05 -22.36
C VAL A 149 7.16 3.43 -21.02
N PHE A 150 6.18 2.92 -20.27
CA PHE A 150 6.33 2.43 -18.90
C PHE A 150 6.62 0.94 -18.77
N TYR A 151 6.56 0.15 -19.82
CA TYR A 151 7.05 -1.24 -19.79
C TYR A 151 8.56 -1.35 -19.49
N ASN A 152 9.27 -0.22 -19.50
CA ASN A 152 10.66 -0.18 -19.08
C ASN A 152 10.78 0.46 -17.70
N PHE A 153 10.74 -0.36 -16.64
CA PHE A 153 10.88 0.09 -15.24
C PHE A 153 12.13 0.93 -14.95
N ARG A 154 13.11 0.97 -15.89
CA ARG A 154 14.32 1.79 -15.77
C ARG A 154 14.03 3.28 -15.65
N ASN A 155 12.95 3.75 -16.27
CA ASN A 155 12.61 5.17 -16.33
C ASN A 155 11.48 5.57 -15.35
N VAL A 156 10.83 4.60 -14.69
CA VAL A 156 9.73 4.88 -13.78
C VAL A 156 10.21 5.65 -12.55
N PRO A 157 9.60 6.78 -12.20
CA PRO A 157 9.96 7.52 -10.98
C PRO A 157 9.75 6.67 -9.72
N VAL A 158 10.63 6.85 -8.74
CA VAL A 158 10.43 6.32 -7.39
C VAL A 158 9.68 7.37 -6.58
N LYS A 159 8.65 6.98 -5.84
CA LYS A 159 7.78 7.86 -5.06
C LYS A 159 7.74 7.43 -3.60
N ALA A 160 7.82 8.39 -2.68
CA ALA A 160 7.65 8.10 -1.27
C ALA A 160 6.16 8.06 -0.91
N PHE A 161 5.75 7.06 -0.10
CA PHE A 161 4.49 7.14 0.63
C PHE A 161 4.55 8.33 1.59
N ARG A 162 3.41 9.04 1.77
CA ARG A 162 3.37 10.24 2.61
C ARG A 162 4.34 11.35 2.14
N SER A 163 4.46 11.56 0.84
CA SER A 163 5.38 12.52 0.21
C SER A 163 5.37 13.91 0.86
N GLY A 164 4.21 14.42 1.28
CA GLY A 164 4.11 15.69 2.01
C GLY A 164 4.81 15.68 3.38
N ARG A 165 4.80 14.54 4.12
CA ARG A 165 5.55 14.38 5.36
C ARG A 165 7.05 14.25 5.07
N THR A 166 7.39 13.44 4.07
CA THR A 166 8.78 13.26 3.64
C THR A 166 9.43 14.60 3.30
N LYS A 167 8.77 15.44 2.50
CA LYS A 167 9.25 16.77 2.14
C LYS A 167 9.43 17.74 3.32
N LYS A 168 8.62 17.59 4.38
CA LYS A 168 8.68 18.44 5.58
C LYS A 168 9.72 18.00 6.60
N SER A 169 10.25 16.80 6.51
CA SER A 169 11.24 16.25 7.43
C SER A 169 12.60 16.15 6.75
N PRO A 170 13.63 16.90 7.16
CA PRO A 170 14.97 16.81 6.57
C PRO A 170 15.51 15.37 6.60
N LYS A 171 15.31 14.65 7.71
CA LYS A 171 15.73 13.25 7.83
C LYS A 171 15.04 12.35 6.79
N LEU A 172 13.71 12.38 6.71
CA LEU A 172 12.98 11.54 5.76
C LEU A 172 13.26 11.93 4.30
N SER A 173 13.57 13.20 4.05
CA SER A 173 13.97 13.68 2.71
C SER A 173 15.34 13.12 2.33
N SER A 174 16.29 13.11 3.26
CA SER A 174 17.60 12.47 3.08
C SER A 174 17.46 10.96 2.86
N ASP A 175 16.70 10.28 3.74
CA ASP A 175 16.42 8.84 3.62
C ASP A 175 15.78 8.51 2.26
N TYR A 176 14.89 9.38 1.78
CA TYR A 176 14.27 9.21 0.46
C TYR A 176 15.29 9.31 -0.68
N ALA A 177 16.20 10.28 -0.62
CA ALA A 177 17.26 10.42 -1.62
C ALA A 177 18.16 9.17 -1.65
N VAL A 178 18.50 8.61 -0.49
CA VAL A 178 19.25 7.35 -0.38
C VAL A 178 18.47 6.19 -1.01
N ALA A 179 17.19 6.02 -0.67
CA ALA A 179 16.36 4.94 -1.22
C ALA A 179 16.25 5.00 -2.76
N VAL A 180 16.09 6.22 -3.30
CA VAL A 180 16.07 6.45 -4.76
C VAL A 180 17.43 6.10 -5.38
N GLY A 181 18.53 6.52 -4.75
CA GLY A 181 19.89 6.24 -5.22
C GLY A 181 20.17 4.73 -5.27
N LEU A 182 19.80 3.99 -4.22
CA LEU A 182 19.93 2.54 -4.15
C LEU A 182 19.16 1.84 -5.26
N LEU A 183 17.87 2.16 -5.44
CA LEU A 183 17.05 1.56 -6.49
C LEU A 183 17.58 1.89 -7.89
N ARG A 184 18.01 3.13 -8.12
CA ARG A 184 18.59 3.53 -9.42
C ARG A 184 19.93 2.85 -9.69
N GLY A 185 20.80 2.74 -8.69
CA GLY A 185 22.07 2.01 -8.79
C GLY A 185 21.86 0.53 -9.10
N PHE A 186 20.86 -0.11 -8.50
CA PHE A 186 20.48 -1.49 -8.79
C PHE A 186 19.96 -1.66 -10.22
N ILE A 187 19.01 -0.81 -10.63
CA ILE A 187 18.40 -0.86 -11.97
C ILE A 187 19.46 -0.62 -13.06
N SER A 188 20.40 0.28 -12.82
CA SER A 188 21.51 0.54 -13.76
C SER A 188 22.66 -0.47 -13.69
N LYS A 189 22.53 -1.49 -12.81
CA LYS A 189 23.55 -2.54 -12.57
C LYS A 189 24.88 -1.99 -12.00
N GLN A 190 24.86 -0.82 -11.39
CA GLN A 190 26.01 -0.24 -10.67
C GLN A 190 26.15 -0.77 -9.26
N LEU A 191 25.03 -1.21 -8.66
CA LEU A 191 24.97 -1.83 -7.34
C LEU A 191 24.43 -3.26 -7.43
N SER A 192 25.00 -4.15 -6.66
CA SER A 192 24.51 -5.53 -6.50
C SER A 192 23.26 -5.58 -5.62
N ALA A 193 22.55 -6.69 -5.65
CA ALA A 193 21.38 -6.90 -4.79
C ALA A 193 21.74 -6.80 -3.29
N SER A 194 22.91 -7.32 -2.90
CA SER A 194 23.38 -7.30 -1.51
C SER A 194 23.81 -5.91 -1.02
N GLU A 195 24.14 -4.99 -1.93
CA GLU A 195 24.40 -3.60 -1.58
C GLU A 195 23.12 -2.80 -1.36
N VAL A 196 22.04 -3.18 -2.05
CA VAL A 196 20.77 -2.44 -2.06
C VAL A 196 19.76 -3.00 -1.07
N PHE A 197 19.56 -4.31 -1.07
CA PHE A 197 18.49 -4.97 -0.32
C PHE A 197 19.01 -5.72 0.91
N ASP A 198 18.14 -5.90 1.90
CA ASP A 198 18.24 -6.98 2.86
C ASP A 198 17.94 -8.28 2.09
N VAL A 199 19.00 -8.96 1.64
CA VAL A 199 18.86 -10.11 0.76
C VAL A 199 18.20 -11.31 1.43
N GLU A 200 18.30 -11.42 2.76
CA GLU A 200 17.65 -12.49 3.49
C GLU A 200 16.13 -12.27 3.51
N GLN A 201 15.68 -11.06 3.81
CA GLN A 201 14.26 -10.72 3.77
C GLN A 201 13.70 -10.76 2.34
N MET A 202 14.46 -10.30 1.35
CA MET A 202 14.08 -10.42 -0.06
C MET A 202 13.93 -11.87 -0.49
N GLY A 203 14.86 -12.74 -0.10
CA GLY A 203 14.81 -14.17 -0.40
C GLY A 203 13.56 -14.83 0.21
N ARG A 204 13.26 -14.53 1.48
CA ARG A 204 12.05 -15.02 2.16
C ARG A 204 10.77 -14.53 1.49
N PHE A 205 10.74 -13.24 1.11
CA PHE A 205 9.61 -12.64 0.41
C PHE A 205 9.36 -13.30 -0.95
N LEU A 206 10.40 -13.47 -1.76
CA LEU A 206 10.30 -14.09 -3.09
C LEU A 206 9.93 -15.58 -2.99
N ALA A 207 10.51 -16.31 -2.04
CA ALA A 207 10.18 -17.72 -1.82
C ALA A 207 8.72 -17.91 -1.38
N ALA A 208 8.21 -17.04 -0.51
CA ALA A 208 6.80 -17.06 -0.13
C ALA A 208 5.88 -16.69 -1.31
N ALA A 209 6.25 -15.69 -2.12
CA ALA A 209 5.49 -15.31 -3.30
C ALA A 209 5.40 -16.47 -4.30
N GLU A 210 6.49 -17.18 -4.55
CA GLU A 210 6.52 -18.36 -5.41
C GLU A 210 5.65 -19.50 -4.85
N LEU A 211 5.80 -19.81 -3.56
CA LEU A 211 5.06 -20.87 -2.89
C LEU A 211 3.53 -20.65 -2.95
N TRP A 212 3.09 -19.42 -2.81
CA TRP A 212 1.67 -19.05 -2.83
C TRP A 212 1.14 -18.73 -4.24
N GLY A 213 1.98 -18.77 -5.27
CA GLY A 213 1.62 -18.34 -6.62
C GLY A 213 1.25 -16.84 -6.71
N ALA A 214 1.77 -16.04 -5.77
CA ALA A 214 1.49 -14.61 -5.65
C ALA A 214 2.39 -13.79 -6.61
N SER A 215 2.36 -14.11 -7.91
CA SER A 215 3.21 -13.46 -8.91
C SER A 215 3.01 -11.95 -9.00
N HIS A 216 1.80 -11.48 -8.68
CA HIS A 216 1.42 -10.08 -8.73
C HIS A 216 2.24 -9.21 -7.75
N VAL A 217 2.64 -9.76 -6.60
CA VAL A 217 3.41 -8.99 -5.59
C VAL A 217 4.83 -8.66 -6.05
N ILE A 218 5.38 -9.44 -6.98
CA ILE A 218 6.74 -9.22 -7.52
C ILE A 218 6.76 -8.29 -8.73
N GLU A 219 5.61 -7.91 -9.28
CA GLU A 219 5.54 -6.89 -10.31
C GLU A 219 6.05 -5.55 -9.78
N PHE A 220 6.83 -4.82 -10.58
CA PHE A 220 7.46 -3.58 -10.13
C PHE A 220 6.45 -2.52 -9.63
N THR A 221 5.25 -2.49 -10.18
CA THR A 221 4.14 -1.60 -9.77
C THR A 221 3.65 -1.90 -8.36
N ASN A 222 3.79 -3.16 -7.91
CA ASN A 222 3.35 -3.62 -6.60
C ASN A 222 4.47 -3.72 -5.56
N GLN A 223 5.73 -3.54 -5.96
CA GLN A 223 6.83 -3.56 -5.02
C GLN A 223 6.83 -2.33 -4.10
N ARG A 224 6.95 -2.59 -2.81
CA ARG A 224 7.02 -1.59 -1.73
C ARG A 224 8.25 -1.87 -0.89
N PHE A 225 9.04 -0.85 -0.64
CA PHE A 225 10.28 -0.99 0.11
C PHE A 225 10.33 0.02 1.24
N TYR A 226 10.80 -0.45 2.39
CA TYR A 226 11.20 0.39 3.50
C TYR A 226 12.72 0.53 3.51
N LEU A 227 13.22 1.77 3.54
CA LEU A 227 14.63 2.00 3.83
C LEU A 227 14.84 1.90 5.34
N ASN A 228 15.57 0.88 5.77
CA ASN A 228 15.97 0.75 7.16
C ASN A 228 17.08 1.77 7.47
N PRO A 229 16.84 2.78 8.34
CA PRO A 229 17.80 3.84 8.58
C PRO A 229 19.03 3.40 9.42
N VAL A 230 19.06 2.15 9.85
CA VAL A 230 20.18 1.58 10.61
C VAL A 230 21.14 0.83 9.68
N THR A 231 20.58 -0.02 8.81
CA THR A 231 21.37 -0.84 7.88
C THR A 231 21.60 -0.18 6.54
N LEU A 232 20.83 0.87 6.22
CA LEU A 232 20.77 1.52 4.90
C LEU A 232 20.43 0.54 3.77
N LYS A 233 19.69 -0.52 4.09
CA LYS A 233 19.18 -1.51 3.13
C LYS A 233 17.69 -1.33 2.93
N LEU A 234 17.21 -1.73 1.75
CA LEU A 234 15.80 -1.80 1.44
C LEU A 234 15.23 -3.15 1.89
N GLU A 235 14.19 -3.11 2.72
CA GLU A 235 13.42 -4.26 3.17
C GLU A 235 12.10 -4.31 2.38
N PRO A 236 11.66 -5.47 1.85
CA PRO A 236 10.39 -5.59 1.16
C PRO A 236 9.23 -5.46 2.14
N ILE A 237 8.13 -4.88 1.66
CA ILE A 237 6.84 -4.85 2.38
C ILE A 237 5.84 -5.60 1.54
N ALA A 238 5.13 -6.55 2.16
CA ALA A 238 4.07 -7.29 1.50
C ALA A 238 2.96 -6.37 0.99
N PHE A 239 2.53 -6.61 -0.24
CA PHE A 239 1.38 -5.96 -0.85
C PHE A 239 0.97 -6.75 -2.10
N ASP A 240 -0.28 -7.07 -2.22
CA ASP A 240 -0.85 -7.67 -3.42
C ASP A 240 -2.02 -6.81 -3.96
#